data_e71554fcbc3dd5269d7ec7424d697b87
#
_entry.id   e71554fcbc3dd5269d7ec7424d697b87
#
_cell.length_a   1.000
_cell.length_b   1.000
_cell.length_c   1.000
_cell.angle_alpha   90.00
_cell.angle_beta   90.00
_cell.angle_gamma   90.00
#
_symmetry.space_group_name_H-M   'P 1'
#
loop_
_entity.id
_entity.type
_entity.pdbx_description
1 polymer ?
#
loop_
_entity_poly.entity_id
_entity_poly.type
_entity_poly.pdbx_seq_one_letter_code
_entity_poly.pdbx_strand_id
1 'polypeptide(L)'
;MKSNKGGFIDEVIGKSVFNNRDIDHDNDDTEPVIEGYFCPDRDVIFLHMRSWMDTFSLAEKCRQAEEVLETKGVLSFWSGRRYEHARGLLALFHLSHLLVCCSPGHTFDISYVHLFKSLDNLRNKIQPAVADLLRAVPGVPREWAQQGRPCAPRVLFLFVSCPAQLRGNRGLR
;
A
#
# COMPACT_ATOMS: atom_id res chain seq x y z
N MET A 1 18.89 6.65 -13.82
CA MET A 1 18.01 7.35 -12.85
C MET A 1 17.75 6.39 -11.71
N LYS A 2 18.28 6.63 -10.51
CA LYS A 2 17.97 5.81 -9.32
C LYS A 2 16.50 6.10 -8.98
N SER A 3 15.65 5.11 -9.08
CA SER A 3 14.26 5.17 -8.62
C SER A 3 14.29 5.27 -7.10
N ASN A 4 14.03 6.43 -6.58
CA ASN A 4 14.04 6.73 -5.16
C ASN A 4 12.67 6.31 -4.59
N LYS A 5 12.61 5.21 -3.89
CA LYS A 5 11.38 4.50 -3.49
C LYS A 5 10.56 5.13 -2.38
N GLY A 6 11.17 5.95 -1.55
CA GLY A 6 10.47 6.83 -0.62
C GLY A 6 10.09 8.16 -1.25
N GLY A 7 10.55 8.40 -2.49
CA GLY A 7 10.63 9.71 -3.12
C GLY A 7 9.38 10.57 -3.02
N PHE A 8 8.19 10.02 -3.32
CA PHE A 8 6.97 10.82 -3.28
C PHE A 8 6.54 11.18 -1.84
N ILE A 9 6.53 10.20 -0.94
CA ILE A 9 6.13 10.46 0.47
C ILE A 9 7.18 11.35 1.15
N ASP A 10 8.47 11.05 0.95
CA ASP A 10 9.57 11.84 1.50
C ASP A 10 9.56 13.28 0.96
N GLU A 11 9.23 13.46 -0.32
CA GLU A 11 9.06 14.78 -0.92
C GLU A 11 7.87 15.54 -0.32
N VAL A 12 6.73 14.86 -0.09
CA VAL A 12 5.55 15.45 0.57
C VAL A 12 5.85 15.81 2.02
N ILE A 13 6.59 14.98 2.74
CA ILE A 13 6.99 15.23 4.14
C ILE A 13 8.07 16.33 4.21
N GLY A 14 8.92 16.44 3.18
CA GLY A 14 10.06 17.36 3.12
C GLY A 14 11.33 16.81 3.78
N LYS A 15 11.37 15.54 4.12
CA LYS A 15 12.54 14.83 4.66
C LYS A 15 12.46 13.33 4.35
N SER A 16 13.63 12.69 4.29
CA SER A 16 13.72 11.24 4.07
C SER A 16 13.36 10.49 5.36
N VAL A 17 12.23 9.80 5.34
CA VAL A 17 11.71 9.04 6.48
C VAL A 17 11.72 7.54 6.18
N PHE A 18 11.32 7.16 4.96
CA PHE A 18 11.10 5.77 4.57
C PHE A 18 12.24 5.17 3.73
N ASN A 19 13.27 5.97 3.39
CA ASN A 19 14.32 5.57 2.45
C ASN A 19 15.52 4.84 3.05
N ASN A 20 15.68 4.80 4.38
CA ASN A 20 16.98 4.52 5.01
C ASN A 20 17.00 3.32 5.95
N ARG A 21 16.20 2.31 5.75
CA ARG A 21 16.41 1.09 6.52
C ARG A 21 17.02 0.03 5.63
N ASP A 22 18.28 -0.29 5.94
CA ASP A 22 18.91 -1.52 5.51
C ASP A 22 17.96 -2.65 5.84
N ILE A 23 17.68 -3.47 4.84
CA ILE A 23 16.84 -4.65 4.98
C ILE A 23 17.62 -5.58 5.92
N ASP A 24 17.21 -5.66 7.18
CA ASP A 24 17.63 -6.74 8.04
C ASP A 24 17.18 -8.05 7.39
N HIS A 25 18.15 -8.79 6.90
CA HIS A 25 17.97 -10.01 6.10
C HIS A 25 17.36 -11.19 6.87
N ASP A 26 17.08 -11.05 8.17
CA ASP A 26 16.69 -12.16 9.04
C ASP A 26 15.18 -12.30 9.34
N ASN A 27 14.33 -11.43 8.80
CA ASN A 27 12.90 -11.59 9.00
C ASN A 27 12.25 -12.35 7.84
N ASP A 28 11.61 -13.46 8.19
CA ASP A 28 10.71 -14.25 7.32
C ASP A 28 9.67 -13.30 6.68
N ASP A 29 9.96 -12.90 5.45
CA ASP A 29 9.33 -11.82 4.65
C ASP A 29 7.90 -12.18 4.18
N THR A 30 7.12 -12.87 5.01
CA THR A 30 5.79 -13.35 4.65
C THR A 30 4.68 -12.34 4.87
N GLU A 31 4.92 -11.24 5.61
CA GLU A 31 3.89 -10.24 5.89
C GLU A 31 4.12 -8.89 5.20
N PRO A 32 3.05 -8.22 4.75
CA PRO A 32 3.16 -6.86 4.22
C PRO A 32 3.60 -5.92 5.34
N VAL A 33 4.76 -5.28 5.16
CA VAL A 33 5.24 -4.30 6.14
C VAL A 33 4.57 -2.97 5.88
N ILE A 34 3.79 -2.51 6.87
CA ILE A 34 3.23 -1.15 6.88
C ILE A 34 4.04 -0.33 7.87
N GLU A 35 4.76 0.66 7.38
CA GLU A 35 5.52 1.61 8.18
C GLU A 35 4.70 2.87 8.42
N GLY A 36 4.77 3.43 9.63
CA GLY A 36 4.06 4.63 10.02
C GLY A 36 5.01 5.75 10.42
N TYR A 37 4.69 6.98 10.00
CA TYR A 37 5.37 8.19 10.44
C TYR A 37 4.35 9.25 10.86
N PHE A 38 4.42 9.71 12.09
CA PHE A 38 3.63 10.85 12.55
C PHE A 38 4.36 12.17 12.28
N CYS A 39 3.71 13.06 11.56
CA CYS A 39 4.21 14.41 11.29
C CYS A 39 3.51 15.41 12.22
N PRO A 40 4.17 15.88 13.29
CA PRO A 40 3.54 16.73 14.29
C PRO A 40 3.17 18.12 13.72
N ASP A 41 3.94 18.63 12.75
CA ASP A 41 3.70 19.95 12.15
C ASP A 41 2.38 20.01 11.36
N ARG A 42 1.90 18.88 10.90
CA ARG A 42 0.68 18.77 10.07
C ARG A 42 -0.43 17.96 10.74
N ASP A 43 -0.17 17.39 11.92
CA ASP A 43 -1.05 16.47 12.62
C ASP A 43 -1.55 15.32 11.71
N VAL A 44 -0.62 14.72 10.95
CA VAL A 44 -0.90 13.68 9.97
C VAL A 44 -0.01 12.47 10.22
N ILE A 45 -0.62 11.29 10.17
CA ILE A 45 0.10 10.01 10.15
C ILE A 45 0.23 9.55 8.69
N PHE A 46 1.45 9.42 8.21
CA PHE A 46 1.76 8.82 6.92
C PHE A 46 1.97 7.33 7.11
N LEU A 47 1.25 6.52 6.33
CA LEU A 47 1.41 5.06 6.28
C LEU A 47 2.00 4.69 4.92
N HIS A 48 3.09 3.95 4.95
CA HIS A 48 3.75 3.44 3.76
C HIS A 48 3.72 1.92 3.76
N MET A 49 3.09 1.33 2.75
CA MET A 49 3.11 -0.11 2.55
C MET A 49 4.21 -0.48 1.57
N ARG A 50 5.19 -1.24 2.03
CA ARG A 50 6.14 -1.87 1.12
C ARG A 50 5.42 -2.95 0.34
N SER A 51 5.43 -2.82 -0.97
CA SER A 51 4.77 -3.77 -1.86
C SER A 51 5.82 -4.55 -2.65
N TRP A 52 5.58 -5.85 -2.84
CA TRP A 52 6.36 -6.69 -3.74
C TRP A 52 6.29 -6.25 -5.21
N MET A 53 5.32 -5.39 -5.56
CA MET A 53 5.19 -4.82 -6.92
C MET A 53 6.22 -3.73 -7.22
N ASP A 54 7.00 -3.31 -6.24
CA ASP A 54 8.14 -2.45 -6.45
C ASP A 54 9.29 -3.26 -7.07
N THR A 55 9.94 -2.68 -8.09
CA THR A 55 10.94 -3.36 -8.96
C THR A 55 12.13 -3.95 -8.18
N PHE A 56 12.54 -3.31 -7.09
CA PHE A 56 13.67 -3.81 -6.31
C PHE A 56 13.26 -4.99 -5.42
N SER A 57 12.14 -4.87 -4.71
CA SER A 57 11.59 -5.97 -3.92
C SER A 57 11.27 -7.17 -4.81
N LEU A 58 10.79 -6.92 -6.04
CA LEU A 58 10.55 -7.97 -7.02
C LEU A 58 11.86 -8.65 -7.44
N ALA A 59 12.91 -7.89 -7.76
CA ALA A 59 14.20 -8.44 -8.16
C ALA A 59 14.86 -9.26 -7.03
N GLU A 60 14.80 -8.76 -5.79
CA GLU A 60 15.30 -9.48 -4.63
C GLU A 60 14.52 -10.78 -4.39
N LYS A 61 13.22 -10.73 -4.47
CA LYS A 61 12.36 -11.90 -4.31
C LYS A 61 12.48 -12.90 -5.44
N CYS A 62 12.74 -12.45 -6.68
CA CYS A 62 13.07 -13.39 -7.77
C CYS A 62 14.37 -14.15 -7.50
N ARG A 63 15.35 -13.51 -6.85
CA ARG A 63 16.61 -14.17 -6.47
C ARG A 63 16.41 -15.20 -5.34
N GLN A 64 15.56 -14.87 -4.34
CA GLN A 64 15.20 -15.77 -3.25
C GLN A 64 14.19 -16.85 -3.68
N ALA A 65 13.45 -16.61 -4.75
CA ALA A 65 12.40 -17.50 -5.23
C ALA A 65 12.95 -18.85 -5.77
N GLU A 66 14.22 -18.91 -6.16
CA GLU A 66 14.80 -20.12 -6.75
C GLU A 66 14.64 -21.32 -5.82
N GLU A 67 14.99 -21.19 -4.54
CA GLU A 67 14.80 -22.23 -3.53
C GLU A 67 13.32 -22.52 -3.20
N VAL A 68 12.48 -21.46 -3.16
CA VAL A 68 11.07 -21.61 -2.79
C VAL A 68 10.24 -22.16 -3.95
N LEU A 69 10.61 -21.84 -5.19
CA LEU A 69 9.95 -22.36 -6.39
C LEU A 69 10.12 -23.88 -6.53
N GLU A 70 11.28 -24.40 -6.15
CA GLU A 70 11.55 -25.85 -6.16
C GLU A 70 10.70 -26.61 -5.13
N THR A 71 10.40 -25.97 -3.98
CA THR A 71 9.69 -26.63 -2.88
C THR A 71 8.17 -26.43 -2.93
N LYS A 72 7.68 -25.23 -3.25
CA LYS A 72 6.25 -24.86 -3.18
C LYS A 72 5.58 -24.71 -4.55
N GLY A 73 6.35 -24.64 -5.61
CA GLY A 73 5.86 -24.39 -6.98
C GLY A 73 5.46 -22.92 -7.24
N VAL A 74 5.56 -22.53 -8.52
CA VAL A 74 5.38 -21.14 -9.00
C VAL A 74 4.02 -20.55 -8.62
N LEU A 75 2.94 -21.30 -8.83
CA LEU A 75 1.58 -20.80 -8.60
C LEU A 75 1.31 -20.52 -7.11
N SER A 76 1.79 -21.40 -6.23
CA SER A 76 1.63 -21.25 -4.79
C SER A 76 2.40 -20.03 -4.26
N PHE A 77 3.63 -19.83 -4.74
CA PHE A 77 4.43 -18.66 -4.40
C PHE A 77 3.73 -17.35 -4.77
N TRP A 78 3.30 -17.18 -6.03
CA TRP A 78 2.65 -15.96 -6.50
C TRP A 78 1.28 -15.74 -5.85
N SER A 79 0.52 -16.80 -5.60
CA SER A 79 -0.77 -16.69 -4.91
C SER A 79 -0.59 -16.18 -3.48
N GLY A 80 0.40 -16.67 -2.76
CA GLY A 80 0.74 -16.18 -1.42
C GLY A 80 1.06 -14.69 -1.42
N ARG A 81 1.92 -14.22 -2.35
CA ARG A 81 2.31 -12.81 -2.46
C ARG A 81 1.15 -11.89 -2.80
N ARG A 82 0.26 -12.31 -3.69
CA ARG A 82 -0.95 -11.55 -4.01
C ARG A 82 -1.88 -11.43 -2.81
N TYR A 83 -1.99 -12.48 -2.02
CA TYR A 83 -2.79 -12.48 -0.80
C TYR A 83 -2.23 -11.52 0.26
N GLU A 84 -0.92 -11.54 0.50
CA GLU A 84 -0.24 -10.62 1.42
C GLU A 84 -0.45 -9.16 1.02
N HIS A 85 -0.28 -8.84 -0.27
CA HIS A 85 -0.54 -7.50 -0.78
C HIS A 85 -2.01 -7.09 -0.55
N ALA A 86 -2.95 -7.98 -0.81
CA ALA A 86 -4.37 -7.71 -0.59
C ALA A 86 -4.69 -7.48 0.90
N ARG A 87 -4.07 -8.24 1.82
CA ARG A 87 -4.20 -8.03 3.28
C ARG A 87 -3.70 -6.66 3.71
N GLY A 88 -2.50 -6.28 3.28
CA GLY A 88 -1.91 -4.97 3.59
C GLY A 88 -2.77 -3.83 3.05
N LEU A 89 -3.24 -3.95 1.82
CA LEU A 89 -4.13 -2.96 1.22
C LEU A 89 -5.47 -2.88 1.97
N LEU A 90 -6.05 -4.00 2.38
CA LEU A 90 -7.26 -4.03 3.19
C LEU A 90 -7.07 -3.31 4.54
N ALA A 91 -5.92 -3.52 5.20
CA ALA A 91 -5.58 -2.81 6.43
C ALA A 91 -5.51 -1.28 6.19
N LEU A 92 -4.85 -0.84 5.11
CA LEU A 92 -4.81 0.57 4.76
C LEU A 92 -6.20 1.16 4.48
N PHE A 93 -7.09 0.41 3.84
CA PHE A 93 -8.49 0.83 3.64
C PHE A 93 -9.29 0.99 4.94
N HIS A 94 -8.90 0.29 6.02
CA HIS A 94 -9.52 0.45 7.33
C HIS A 94 -8.92 1.61 8.13
N LEU A 95 -7.64 1.93 7.92
CA LEU A 95 -6.90 2.88 8.77
C LEU A 95 -6.82 4.28 8.16
N SER A 96 -6.85 4.40 6.81
CA SER A 96 -6.53 5.66 6.13
C SER A 96 -7.77 6.48 5.79
N HIS A 97 -7.64 7.82 5.83
CA HIS A 97 -8.61 8.76 5.29
C HIS A 97 -8.37 9.03 3.80
N LEU A 98 -7.11 8.94 3.38
CA LEU A 98 -6.67 9.12 2.00
C LEU A 98 -5.71 8.01 1.63
N LEU A 99 -5.95 7.34 0.52
CA LEU A 99 -5.10 6.30 -0.03
C LEU A 99 -4.54 6.76 -1.38
N VAL A 100 -3.22 6.76 -1.51
CA VAL A 100 -2.55 7.10 -2.77
C VAL A 100 -1.95 5.85 -3.39
N CYS A 101 -2.47 5.48 -4.56
CA CYS A 101 -1.96 4.37 -5.37
C CYS A 101 -1.00 4.91 -6.42
N CYS A 102 0.30 4.66 -6.25
CA CYS A 102 1.31 5.06 -7.22
C CYS A 102 1.42 4.03 -8.35
N SER A 103 1.19 4.46 -9.58
CA SER A 103 1.34 3.63 -10.77
C SER A 103 2.59 4.04 -11.56
N PRO A 104 3.48 3.11 -11.93
CA PRO A 104 4.66 3.44 -12.74
C PRO A 104 4.30 3.82 -14.18
N GLY A 105 3.14 3.39 -14.66
CA GLY A 105 2.63 3.70 -16.00
C GLY A 105 1.91 5.04 -16.09
N HIS A 106 1.28 5.24 -17.23
CA HIS A 106 0.46 6.42 -17.53
C HIS A 106 -1.01 6.07 -17.77
N THR A 107 -1.35 4.78 -17.64
CA THR A 107 -2.70 4.26 -17.84
C THR A 107 -3.19 3.58 -16.57
N PHE A 108 -4.49 3.68 -16.36
CA PHE A 108 -5.14 2.98 -15.26
C PHE A 108 -5.16 1.47 -15.54
N ASP A 109 -4.70 0.69 -14.56
CA ASP A 109 -4.78 -0.77 -14.63
C ASP A 109 -6.16 -1.25 -14.14
N ILE A 110 -6.93 -1.83 -15.04
CA ILE A 110 -8.27 -2.34 -14.76
C ILE A 110 -8.30 -3.43 -13.68
N SER A 111 -7.17 -4.09 -13.42
CA SER A 111 -7.06 -5.11 -12.36
C SER A 111 -7.36 -4.54 -10.97
N TYR A 112 -7.13 -3.24 -10.74
CA TYR A 112 -7.51 -2.57 -9.49
C TYR A 112 -9.02 -2.61 -9.24
N VAL A 113 -9.85 -2.55 -10.27
CA VAL A 113 -11.32 -2.63 -10.11
C VAL A 113 -11.71 -4.00 -9.54
N HIS A 114 -11.13 -5.08 -10.07
CA HIS A 114 -11.36 -6.42 -9.56
C HIS A 114 -10.84 -6.61 -8.15
N LEU A 115 -9.64 -6.08 -7.87
CA LEU A 115 -9.04 -6.12 -6.55
C LEU A 115 -9.92 -5.40 -5.52
N PHE A 116 -10.32 -4.16 -5.80
CA PHE A 116 -11.14 -3.36 -4.87
C PHE A 116 -12.51 -3.97 -4.63
N LYS A 117 -13.14 -4.55 -5.66
CA LYS A 117 -14.40 -5.30 -5.50
C LYS A 117 -14.21 -6.51 -4.57
N SER A 118 -13.12 -7.23 -4.71
CA SER A 118 -12.80 -8.37 -3.84
C SER A 118 -12.54 -7.92 -2.40
N LEU A 119 -11.79 -6.81 -2.23
CA LEU A 119 -11.53 -6.22 -0.91
C LEU A 119 -12.81 -5.72 -0.24
N ASP A 120 -13.72 -5.09 -0.99
CA ASP A 120 -15.01 -4.64 -0.45
C ASP A 120 -15.87 -5.81 0.02
N ASN A 121 -15.93 -6.90 -0.75
CA ASN A 121 -16.61 -8.11 -0.33
C ASN A 121 -16.01 -8.71 0.95
N LEU A 122 -14.67 -8.72 1.06
CA LEU A 122 -13.98 -9.20 2.26
C LEU A 122 -14.24 -8.27 3.45
N ARG A 123 -14.13 -6.96 3.24
CA ARG A 123 -14.42 -5.95 4.25
C ARG A 123 -15.81 -6.15 4.86
N ASN A 124 -16.82 -6.33 4.02
CA ASN A 124 -18.19 -6.52 4.48
C ASN A 124 -18.33 -7.78 5.36
N LYS A 125 -17.56 -8.83 5.08
CA LYS A 125 -17.57 -10.05 5.90
C LYS A 125 -16.88 -9.87 7.26
N ILE A 126 -15.79 -9.09 7.33
CA ILE A 126 -15.04 -8.90 8.58
C ILE A 126 -15.54 -7.72 9.40
N GLN A 127 -16.37 -6.84 8.82
CA GLN A 127 -16.88 -5.64 9.49
C GLN A 127 -17.46 -5.89 10.90
N PRO A 128 -18.28 -6.92 11.14
CA PRO A 128 -18.81 -7.16 12.49
C PRO A 128 -17.69 -7.43 13.51
N ALA A 129 -16.72 -8.26 13.16
CA ALA A 129 -15.60 -8.58 14.05
C ALA A 129 -14.72 -7.36 14.33
N VAL A 130 -14.43 -6.54 13.31
CA VAL A 130 -13.67 -5.28 13.46
C VAL A 130 -14.47 -4.29 14.33
N ALA A 131 -15.79 -4.19 14.15
CA ALA A 131 -16.64 -3.34 14.96
C ALA A 131 -16.61 -3.75 16.43
N ASP A 132 -16.62 -5.04 16.74
CA ASP A 132 -16.52 -5.57 18.11
C ASP A 132 -15.16 -5.22 18.73
N LEU A 133 -14.07 -5.37 17.99
CA LEU A 133 -12.73 -4.99 18.44
C LEU A 133 -12.65 -3.49 18.74
N LEU A 134 -13.21 -2.64 17.87
CA LEU A 134 -13.19 -1.18 18.06
C LEU A 134 -14.02 -0.75 19.27
N ARG A 135 -15.14 -1.42 19.57
CA ARG A 135 -15.94 -1.16 20.79
C ARG A 135 -15.17 -1.46 22.08
N ALA A 136 -14.23 -2.40 22.04
CA ALA A 136 -13.40 -2.73 23.18
C ALA A 136 -12.27 -1.70 23.44
N VAL A 137 -11.98 -0.81 22.48
CA VAL A 137 -10.93 0.20 22.61
C VAL A 137 -11.51 1.47 23.24
N PRO A 138 -11.00 1.92 24.40
CA PRO A 138 -11.47 3.16 25.03
C PRO A 138 -11.23 4.38 24.15
N GLY A 139 -12.22 5.30 24.09
CA GLY A 139 -12.11 6.56 23.38
C GLY A 139 -12.39 6.50 21.88
N VAL A 140 -12.68 5.34 21.33
CA VAL A 140 -13.07 5.23 19.92
C VAL A 140 -14.48 5.79 19.70
N PRO A 141 -14.70 6.68 18.71
CA PRO A 141 -16.03 7.19 18.37
C PRO A 141 -17.02 6.08 18.02
N ARG A 142 -18.27 6.24 18.42
CA ARG A 142 -19.31 5.24 18.17
C ARG A 142 -19.50 4.95 16.68
N GLU A 143 -19.37 5.96 15.84
CA GLU A 143 -19.48 5.85 14.38
C GLU A 143 -18.40 4.91 13.81
N TRP A 144 -17.16 5.01 14.32
CA TRP A 144 -16.07 4.11 13.91
C TRP A 144 -16.37 2.66 14.30
N ALA A 145 -16.83 2.48 15.55
CA ALA A 145 -17.20 1.15 16.04
C ALA A 145 -18.39 0.55 15.26
N GLN A 146 -19.32 1.35 14.77
CA GLN A 146 -20.44 0.88 13.95
C GLN A 146 -20.01 0.52 12.53
N GLN A 147 -19.14 1.32 11.93
CA GLN A 147 -18.68 1.13 10.55
C GLN A 147 -17.50 0.17 10.43
N GLY A 148 -16.83 -0.17 11.54
CA GLY A 148 -15.60 -0.95 11.55
C GLY A 148 -14.40 -0.19 10.99
N ARG A 149 -14.45 1.15 10.90
CA ARG A 149 -13.39 2.01 10.37
C ARG A 149 -13.63 3.48 10.69
N PRO A 150 -12.58 4.34 10.71
CA PRO A 150 -12.71 5.77 10.92
C PRO A 150 -13.49 6.49 9.80
N CYS A 151 -13.28 6.10 8.53
CA CYS A 151 -14.00 6.64 7.39
C CYS A 151 -13.87 5.73 6.16
N ALA A 152 -14.62 6.05 5.09
CA ALA A 152 -14.35 5.50 3.77
C ALA A 152 -13.20 6.29 3.13
N PRO A 153 -12.03 5.70 2.85
CA PRO A 153 -10.91 6.43 2.32
C PRO A 153 -11.21 6.96 0.91
N ARG A 154 -10.71 8.16 0.62
CA ARG A 154 -10.61 8.65 -0.76
C ARG A 154 -9.42 8.00 -1.42
N VAL A 155 -9.60 7.48 -2.63
CA VAL A 155 -8.51 6.84 -3.39
C VAL A 155 -8.06 7.77 -4.50
N LEU A 156 -6.77 8.06 -4.52
CA LEU A 156 -6.10 8.81 -5.58
C LEU A 156 -5.14 7.90 -6.33
N PHE A 157 -5.12 8.02 -7.65
CA PHE A 157 -4.13 7.38 -8.49
C PHE A 157 -3.10 8.40 -8.94
N LEU A 158 -1.83 8.16 -8.58
CA LEU A 158 -0.70 8.95 -9.01
C LEU A 158 0.04 8.21 -10.11
N PHE A 159 0.05 8.78 -11.31
CA PHE A 159 0.80 8.24 -12.45
C PHE A 159 2.17 8.91 -12.54
N VAL A 160 3.24 8.11 -12.42
CA VAL A 160 4.62 8.61 -12.48
C VAL A 160 4.98 9.05 -13.89
N SER A 161 4.41 8.41 -14.92
CA SER A 161 4.60 8.77 -16.32
C SER A 161 3.46 9.63 -16.83
N CYS A 162 3.81 10.79 -17.42
CA CYS A 162 2.84 11.63 -18.11
C CYS A 162 2.84 11.27 -19.60
N PRO A 163 1.68 10.99 -20.24
CA PRO A 163 1.59 10.79 -21.67
C PRO A 163 2.18 11.96 -22.46
N ALA A 164 2.84 11.68 -23.59
CA ALA A 164 3.47 12.72 -24.43
C ALA A 164 2.47 13.79 -24.87
N GLN A 165 1.22 13.40 -25.12
CA GLN A 165 0.13 14.32 -25.50
C GLN A 165 -0.19 15.36 -24.41
N LEU A 166 0.03 15.04 -23.15
CA LEU A 166 -0.20 15.94 -22.02
C LEU A 166 1.04 16.75 -21.62
N ARG A 167 2.23 16.41 -22.19
CA ARG A 167 3.48 17.15 -21.94
C ARG A 167 3.57 18.47 -22.71
N GLY A 168 2.73 18.62 -23.73
CA GLY A 168 2.80 19.72 -24.67
C GLY A 168 1.93 20.91 -24.29
N ASN A 169 2.25 21.68 -23.28
CA ASN A 169 1.85 23.09 -23.16
C ASN A 169 2.59 23.83 -22.02
N ARG A 170 3.85 23.50 -21.76
CA ARG A 170 4.70 24.34 -20.89
C ARG A 170 5.34 25.53 -21.62
N GLY A 171 4.89 25.83 -22.83
CA GLY A 171 5.47 26.85 -23.71
C GLY A 171 4.61 28.10 -23.93
N LEU A 172 3.51 28.30 -23.20
CA LEU A 172 2.70 29.51 -23.30
C LEU A 172 2.47 30.11 -21.90
N ARG A 173 3.50 30.73 -21.36
CA ARG A 173 3.42 31.90 -20.47
C ARG A 173 4.67 32.75 -20.62
#